data_d16dc45593b1bcffa77210e5dfb118d5
#
_entry.id   d16dc45593b1bcffa77210e5dfb118d5
#
_cell.length_a   1.000
_cell.length_b   1.000
_cell.length_c   1.000
_cell.angle_alpha   90.00
_cell.angle_beta   90.00
_cell.angle_gamma   90.00
#
_symmetry.space_group_name_H-M   'P 1'
#
loop_
_entity.id
_entity.type
_entity.pdbx_description
1 polymer ?
#
loop_
_entity_poly.entity_id
_entity_poly.type
_entity_poly.pdbx_seq_one_letter_code
_entity_poly.pdbx_strand_id
1 'polypeptide(L)'
;GEVYFLRAYLHYCVLKSYGECPYVDYTVDPNNLPKFERENVHSIVEKICNDCDNAFSRVPERYLAEQFGRVEKGTCLALKAMARWIAATPLYNGSTLKGDNRNYASEYQRYDPARWDAAAAAAKAVIDFTTNTGEKRYSLYQGADKSNTTNFGNVDESNGKVYTRLWELFSGTARSLDAKKCEWIWFFLQAKTVGYHNDMYPPSSQGQAREVPVQEHVDEYEVIGPDGYG
;
A
#
# COMPACT_ATOMS: atom_id res chain seq x y z
N GLY A 1 -17.60 10.42 -4.76
CA GLY A 1 -16.80 9.47 -3.97
C GLY A 1 -15.31 9.63 -4.22
N GLU A 2 -14.87 9.57 -5.46
CA GLU A 2 -13.45 9.62 -5.83
C GLU A 2 -12.72 10.87 -5.32
N VAL A 3 -13.36 12.03 -5.31
CA VAL A 3 -12.75 13.27 -4.80
C VAL A 3 -12.42 13.17 -3.29
N TYR A 4 -13.30 12.57 -2.48
CA TYR A 4 -13.01 12.29 -1.08
C TYR A 4 -11.81 11.35 -0.94
N PHE A 5 -11.77 10.29 -1.72
CA PHE A 5 -10.65 9.37 -1.71
C PHE A 5 -9.33 10.04 -2.12
N LEU A 6 -9.33 10.83 -3.20
CA LEU A 6 -8.13 11.54 -3.64
C LEU A 6 -7.63 12.53 -2.60
N ARG A 7 -8.53 13.23 -1.91
CA ARG A 7 -8.15 14.09 -0.79
C ARG A 7 -7.51 13.29 0.33
N ALA A 8 -8.12 12.19 0.74
CA ALA A 8 -7.57 11.27 1.75
C ALA A 8 -6.19 10.76 1.33
N TYR A 9 -6.05 10.31 0.09
CA TYR A 9 -4.82 9.75 -0.44
C TYR A 9 -3.67 10.78 -0.50
N LEU A 10 -3.95 11.99 -0.96
CA LEU A 10 -2.94 13.05 -1.01
C LEU A 10 -2.47 13.43 0.40
N HIS A 11 -3.39 13.57 1.37
CA HIS A 11 -3.00 13.81 2.76
C HIS A 11 -2.26 12.63 3.37
N TYR A 12 -2.61 11.39 3.01
CA TYR A 12 -1.84 10.20 3.41
C TYR A 12 -0.41 10.25 2.87
N CYS A 13 -0.21 10.65 1.61
CA CYS A 13 1.13 10.81 1.04
C CYS A 13 1.95 11.88 1.79
N VAL A 14 1.34 13.03 2.11
CA VAL A 14 1.98 14.09 2.90
C VAL A 14 2.30 13.60 4.31
N LEU A 15 1.34 12.96 4.99
CA LEU A 15 1.52 12.36 6.31
C LEU A 15 2.68 11.37 6.33
N LYS A 16 2.75 10.46 5.37
CA LYS A 16 3.81 9.45 5.26
C LYS A 16 5.19 10.08 5.11
N SER A 17 5.30 11.20 4.40
CA SER A 17 6.58 11.83 4.08
C SER A 17 7.03 12.85 5.13
N TYR A 18 6.10 13.55 5.77
CA TYR A 18 6.38 14.69 6.63
C TYR A 18 5.85 14.58 8.06
N GLY A 19 5.03 13.57 8.34
CA GLY A 19 4.35 13.43 9.62
C GLY A 19 3.24 14.48 9.80
N GLU A 20 3.31 15.27 10.86
CA GLU A 20 2.35 16.34 11.11
C GLU A 20 2.26 17.31 9.94
N CYS A 21 1.05 17.55 9.47
CA CYS A 21 0.77 18.44 8.34
C CYS A 21 -0.60 19.09 8.51
N PRO A 22 -0.88 20.18 7.79
CA PRO A 22 -2.24 20.72 7.74
C PRO A 22 -3.16 19.76 6.99
N TYR A 23 -4.40 19.63 7.46
CA TYR A 23 -5.45 18.94 6.71
C TYR A 23 -6.35 19.97 6.04
N VAL A 24 -6.29 20.04 4.71
CA VAL A 24 -7.02 21.03 3.93
C VAL A 24 -8.26 20.37 3.31
N ASP A 25 -9.44 20.72 3.81
CA ASP A 25 -10.73 20.21 3.39
C ASP A 25 -11.64 21.24 2.71
N TYR A 26 -11.09 22.41 2.41
CA TYR A 26 -11.75 23.54 1.77
C TYR A 26 -10.95 24.03 0.56
N THR A 27 -11.59 24.82 -0.28
CA THR A 27 -10.95 25.45 -1.44
C THR A 27 -10.09 26.63 -0.97
N VAL A 28 -8.80 26.60 -1.32
CA VAL A 28 -7.85 27.67 -1.01
C VAL A 28 -7.84 28.69 -2.14
N ASP A 29 -7.97 29.97 -1.79
CA ASP A 29 -7.77 31.06 -2.74
C ASP A 29 -6.25 31.28 -2.95
N PRO A 30 -5.74 31.08 -4.18
CA PRO A 30 -4.32 31.24 -4.46
C PRO A 30 -3.81 32.68 -4.25
N ASN A 31 -4.70 33.68 -4.29
CA ASN A 31 -4.34 35.08 -4.07
C ASN A 31 -4.37 35.49 -2.60
N ASN A 32 -4.95 34.65 -1.74
CA ASN A 32 -5.07 34.90 -0.31
C ASN A 32 -4.83 33.60 0.47
N LEU A 33 -3.58 33.19 0.54
CA LEU A 33 -3.20 31.93 1.20
C LEU A 33 -3.36 32.08 2.73
N PRO A 34 -4.16 31.21 3.37
CA PRO A 34 -4.27 31.19 4.82
C PRO A 34 -2.97 30.70 5.45
N LYS A 35 -2.74 31.07 6.71
CA LYS A 35 -1.70 30.41 7.49
C LYS A 35 -2.14 29.00 7.84
N PHE A 36 -1.47 28.00 7.25
CA PHE A 36 -1.71 26.62 7.57
C PHE A 36 -1.04 26.23 8.88
N GLU A 37 -1.79 25.63 9.78
CA GLU A 37 -1.26 25.08 11.02
C GLU A 37 -1.15 23.56 10.90
N ARG A 38 -0.09 23.00 11.49
CA ARG A 38 0.09 21.55 11.52
C ARG A 38 -0.87 20.94 12.52
N GLU A 39 -1.46 19.85 12.13
CA GLU A 39 -2.24 18.99 13.00
C GLU A 39 -1.41 17.77 13.41
N ASN A 40 -1.73 17.18 14.55
CA ASN A 40 -1.09 15.95 14.97
C ASN A 40 -1.50 14.76 14.08
N VAL A 41 -0.65 13.76 14.00
CA VAL A 41 -0.82 12.59 13.13
C VAL A 41 -2.14 11.84 13.39
N HIS A 42 -2.55 11.74 14.64
CA HIS A 42 -3.78 11.04 14.99
C HIS A 42 -5.02 11.77 14.48
N SER A 43 -5.06 13.12 14.61
CA SER A 43 -6.13 13.93 14.05
C SER A 43 -6.22 13.78 12.53
N ILE A 44 -5.06 13.83 11.84
CA ILE A 44 -4.99 13.67 10.39
C ILE A 44 -5.49 12.29 9.97
N VAL A 45 -5.09 11.23 10.69
CA VAL A 45 -5.53 9.86 10.40
C VAL A 45 -7.04 9.71 10.57
N GLU A 46 -7.65 10.32 11.58
CA GLU A 46 -9.12 10.32 11.72
C GLU A 46 -9.80 11.00 10.53
N LYS A 47 -9.29 12.14 10.08
CA LYS A 47 -9.82 12.85 8.91
C LYS A 47 -9.67 12.05 7.62
N ILE A 48 -8.51 11.41 7.42
CA ILE A 48 -8.29 10.47 6.29
C ILE A 48 -9.30 9.33 6.34
N CYS A 49 -9.51 8.72 7.51
CA CYS A 49 -10.48 7.65 7.68
C CYS A 49 -11.92 8.10 7.37
N ASN A 50 -12.30 9.28 7.84
CA ASN A 50 -13.61 9.85 7.56
C ASN A 50 -13.81 10.10 6.06
N ASP A 51 -12.79 10.59 5.36
CA ASP A 51 -12.85 10.77 3.91
C ASP A 51 -12.92 9.42 3.17
N CYS A 52 -12.20 8.40 3.66
CA CYS A 52 -12.33 7.04 3.13
C CYS A 52 -13.76 6.49 3.31
N ASP A 53 -14.40 6.72 4.45
CA ASP A 53 -15.78 6.28 4.72
C ASP A 53 -16.79 7.05 3.84
N ASN A 54 -16.58 8.35 3.65
CA ASN A 54 -17.34 9.18 2.73
C ASN A 54 -17.19 8.72 1.26
N ALA A 55 -15.99 8.34 0.87
CA ALA A 55 -15.71 7.79 -0.44
C ALA A 55 -16.39 6.42 -0.62
N PHE A 56 -16.20 5.51 0.34
CA PHE A 56 -16.75 4.15 0.34
C PHE A 56 -18.26 4.12 0.10
N SER A 57 -18.99 5.04 0.73
CA SER A 57 -20.46 5.11 0.57
C SER A 57 -20.91 5.57 -0.82
N ARG A 58 -20.01 6.13 -1.65
CA ARG A 58 -20.32 6.80 -2.92
C ARG A 58 -19.66 6.19 -4.15
N VAL A 59 -18.66 5.32 -3.97
CA VAL A 59 -18.00 4.62 -5.07
C VAL A 59 -18.62 3.24 -5.27
N PRO A 60 -18.53 2.66 -6.47
CA PRO A 60 -19.00 1.30 -6.73
C PRO A 60 -18.10 0.26 -6.06
N GLU A 61 -18.60 -0.95 -5.93
CA GLU A 61 -17.81 -2.10 -5.47
C GLU A 61 -16.73 -2.48 -6.46
N ARG A 62 -17.05 -2.37 -7.75
CA ARG A 62 -16.15 -2.68 -8.86
C ARG A 62 -16.55 -1.87 -10.09
N TYR A 63 -15.54 -1.41 -10.82
CA TYR A 63 -15.73 -0.85 -12.16
C TYR A 63 -15.66 -1.94 -13.24
N LEU A 64 -16.29 -1.67 -14.37
CA LEU A 64 -16.14 -2.46 -15.58
C LEU A 64 -14.71 -2.36 -16.12
N ALA A 65 -14.32 -3.32 -16.98
CA ALA A 65 -12.96 -3.42 -17.49
C ALA A 65 -12.43 -2.11 -18.14
N GLU A 66 -13.30 -1.36 -18.78
CA GLU A 66 -12.96 -0.09 -19.44
C GLU A 66 -12.61 1.05 -18.47
N GLN A 67 -13.07 0.93 -17.23
CA GLN A 67 -12.85 1.92 -16.17
C GLN A 67 -11.90 1.41 -15.09
N PHE A 68 -11.13 0.38 -15.42
CA PHE A 68 -10.18 -0.25 -14.52
C PHE A 68 -9.12 0.74 -14.02
N GLY A 69 -8.79 0.69 -12.73
CA GLY A 69 -7.85 1.62 -12.09
C GLY A 69 -8.51 2.79 -11.38
N ARG A 70 -9.82 2.99 -11.52
CA ARG A 70 -10.58 3.96 -10.73
C ARG A 70 -10.77 3.48 -9.29
N VAL A 71 -11.20 4.38 -8.42
CA VAL A 71 -11.37 4.13 -6.99
C VAL A 71 -12.62 3.28 -6.74
N GLU A 72 -12.42 2.10 -6.19
CA GLU A 72 -13.48 1.16 -5.78
C GLU A 72 -13.61 1.14 -4.24
N LYS A 73 -14.67 0.52 -3.72
CA LYS A 73 -14.88 0.37 -2.27
C LYS A 73 -13.68 -0.25 -1.55
N GLY A 74 -13.09 -1.29 -2.12
CA GLY A 74 -11.92 -1.94 -1.54
C GLY A 74 -10.69 -1.04 -1.45
N THR A 75 -10.53 -0.11 -2.39
CA THR A 75 -9.46 0.90 -2.36
C THR A 75 -9.61 1.83 -1.15
N CYS A 76 -10.85 2.23 -0.83
CA CYS A 76 -11.14 3.05 0.34
C CYS A 76 -10.80 2.33 1.65
N LEU A 77 -11.16 1.04 1.75
CA LEU A 77 -10.83 0.21 2.92
C LEU A 77 -9.32 0.05 3.09
N ALA A 78 -8.60 -0.17 2.00
CA ALA A 78 -7.16 -0.34 2.03
C ALA A 78 -6.43 0.92 2.49
N LEU A 79 -6.80 2.09 1.97
CA LEU A 79 -6.22 3.36 2.41
C LEU A 79 -6.48 3.62 3.89
N LYS A 80 -7.71 3.33 4.36
CA LYS A 80 -8.06 3.42 5.77
C LYS A 80 -7.19 2.51 6.64
N ALA A 81 -6.96 1.26 6.20
CA ALA A 81 -6.08 0.33 6.91
C ALA A 81 -4.64 0.83 6.98
N MET A 82 -4.11 1.34 5.87
CA MET A 82 -2.76 1.92 5.82
C MET A 82 -2.61 3.14 6.73
N ALA A 83 -3.60 4.03 6.78
CA ALA A 83 -3.59 5.19 7.66
C ALA A 83 -3.64 4.79 9.15
N ARG A 84 -4.51 3.84 9.51
CA ARG A 84 -4.58 3.28 10.87
C ARG A 84 -3.28 2.60 11.29
N TRP A 85 -2.66 1.87 10.37
CA TRP A 85 -1.38 1.22 10.63
C TRP A 85 -0.28 2.23 10.95
N ILE A 86 -0.13 3.33 10.18
CA ILE A 86 0.85 4.38 10.48
C ILE A 86 0.64 4.93 11.90
N ALA A 87 -0.60 5.24 12.29
CA ALA A 87 -0.91 5.77 13.62
C ALA A 87 -0.60 4.79 14.76
N ALA A 88 -0.56 3.48 14.48
CA ALA A 88 -0.27 2.43 15.46
C ALA A 88 1.23 2.15 15.58
N THR A 89 2.06 2.55 14.61
CA THR A 89 3.50 2.28 14.62
C THR A 89 4.21 2.91 15.82
N PRO A 90 5.36 2.34 16.27
CA PRO A 90 6.14 2.88 17.38
C PRO A 90 6.58 4.34 17.21
N LEU A 91 6.57 4.86 15.98
CA LEU A 91 6.88 6.26 15.73
C LEU A 91 5.84 7.20 16.34
N TYR A 92 4.56 6.81 16.35
CA TYR A 92 3.44 7.64 16.80
C TYR A 92 2.65 7.01 17.96
N ASN A 93 3.08 5.86 18.47
CA ASN A 93 2.40 5.12 19.53
C ASN A 93 3.41 4.44 20.45
N GLY A 94 3.76 5.10 21.53
CA GLY A 94 4.80 4.66 22.46
C GLY A 94 6.21 5.02 21.98
N SER A 95 6.36 6.15 21.30
CA SER A 95 7.64 6.61 20.75
C SER A 95 8.68 6.82 21.84
N THR A 96 9.84 6.22 21.66
CA THR A 96 11.03 6.42 22.49
C THR A 96 11.95 7.52 21.93
N LEU A 97 11.60 8.08 20.77
CA LEU A 97 12.39 9.13 20.13
C LEU A 97 12.35 10.39 21.01
N LYS A 98 13.49 10.70 21.61
CA LYS A 98 13.70 11.96 22.29
C LYS A 98 14.10 12.98 21.24
N GLY A 99 13.20 13.93 20.97
CA GLY A 99 13.42 14.89 19.91
C GLY A 99 14.60 15.79 20.16
N ASP A 100 15.54 15.85 19.26
CA ASP A 100 16.40 17.01 19.05
C ASP A 100 15.50 18.16 18.59
N ASN A 101 15.13 19.06 19.48
CA ASN A 101 14.41 20.32 19.18
C ASN A 101 13.08 20.19 18.39
N ARG A 102 12.60 19.00 18.12
CA ARG A 102 11.24 18.78 17.62
C ARG A 102 10.40 18.39 18.83
N ASN A 103 9.43 19.20 19.15
CA ASN A 103 8.39 18.85 20.10
C ASN A 103 7.59 17.66 19.51
N TYR A 104 8.14 16.46 19.64
CA TYR A 104 7.31 15.26 19.49
C TYR A 104 6.24 15.39 20.55
N ALA A 105 5.02 15.52 20.10
CA ALA A 105 3.91 15.70 21.03
C ALA A 105 3.93 14.58 22.06
N SER A 106 3.79 14.92 23.33
CA SER A 106 3.83 13.95 24.44
C SER A 106 2.83 12.79 24.24
N GLU A 107 1.82 13.01 23.43
CA GLU A 107 0.83 12.00 23.05
C GLU A 107 1.42 10.83 22.24
N TYR A 108 2.50 11.03 21.47
CA TYR A 108 3.15 9.93 20.73
C TYR A 108 4.00 9.02 21.63
N GLN A 109 4.41 9.52 22.80
CA GLN A 109 5.18 8.75 23.78
C GLN A 109 4.29 7.79 24.56
N ARG A 110 2.99 8.07 24.62
CA ARG A 110 2.02 7.21 25.29
C ARG A 110 1.61 6.06 24.37
N TYR A 111 1.89 4.83 24.82
CA TYR A 111 1.39 3.63 24.12
C TYR A 111 -0.11 3.44 24.38
N ASP A 112 -0.85 3.24 23.30
CA ASP A 112 -2.27 2.93 23.31
C ASP A 112 -2.53 1.67 22.45
N PRO A 113 -2.84 0.51 23.07
CA PRO A 113 -3.08 -0.73 22.34
C PRO A 113 -4.29 -0.65 21.40
N ALA A 114 -5.28 0.20 21.70
CA ALA A 114 -6.47 0.37 20.86
C ALA A 114 -6.14 0.84 19.43
N ARG A 115 -4.98 1.45 19.23
CA ARG A 115 -4.52 1.83 17.89
C ARG A 115 -4.16 0.62 17.04
N TRP A 116 -3.54 -0.39 17.62
CA TRP A 116 -3.28 -1.66 16.95
C TRP A 116 -4.58 -2.43 16.69
N ASP A 117 -5.51 -2.42 17.62
CA ASP A 117 -6.82 -3.04 17.42
C ASP A 117 -7.57 -2.37 16.25
N ALA A 118 -7.53 -1.04 16.17
CA ALA A 118 -8.14 -0.29 15.08
C ALA A 118 -7.46 -0.58 13.73
N ALA A 119 -6.13 -0.72 13.70
CA ALA A 119 -5.37 -1.07 12.50
C ALA A 119 -5.70 -2.51 12.04
N ALA A 120 -5.71 -3.45 12.97
CA ALA A 120 -6.06 -4.84 12.70
C ALA A 120 -7.51 -4.98 12.19
N ALA A 121 -8.45 -4.28 12.81
CA ALA A 121 -9.85 -4.27 12.38
C ALA A 121 -10.00 -3.67 10.96
N ALA A 122 -9.29 -2.60 10.65
CA ALA A 122 -9.31 -1.99 9.33
C ALA A 122 -8.70 -2.91 8.26
N ALA A 123 -7.58 -3.57 8.56
CA ALA A 123 -6.97 -4.56 7.66
C ALA A 123 -7.89 -5.78 7.45
N LYS A 124 -8.51 -6.27 8.53
CA LYS A 124 -9.49 -7.36 8.45
C LYS A 124 -10.68 -6.99 7.58
N ALA A 125 -11.16 -5.75 7.62
CA ALA A 125 -12.25 -5.28 6.78
C ALA A 125 -11.94 -5.38 5.27
N VAL A 126 -10.67 -5.23 4.86
CA VAL A 126 -10.23 -5.47 3.47
C VAL A 126 -10.31 -6.96 3.13
N ILE A 127 -9.77 -7.81 4.01
CA ILE A 127 -9.71 -9.27 3.79
C ILE A 127 -11.11 -9.88 3.72
N ASP A 128 -12.01 -9.41 4.58
CA ASP A 128 -13.36 -9.93 4.68
C ASP A 128 -14.36 -9.23 3.75
N PHE A 129 -13.91 -8.24 2.99
CA PHE A 129 -14.79 -7.49 2.10
C PHE A 129 -15.44 -8.42 1.07
N THR A 130 -16.77 -8.49 1.14
CA THR A 130 -17.61 -9.26 0.23
C THR A 130 -18.40 -8.32 -0.68
N THR A 131 -18.62 -8.77 -1.90
CA THR A 131 -19.48 -8.08 -2.87
C THR A 131 -20.95 -8.29 -2.53
N ASN A 132 -21.83 -7.57 -3.20
CA ASN A 132 -23.28 -7.76 -3.08
C ASN A 132 -23.74 -9.18 -3.46
N THR A 133 -22.92 -9.93 -4.20
CA THR A 133 -23.16 -11.34 -4.52
C THR A 133 -22.74 -12.29 -3.40
N GLY A 134 -22.16 -11.78 -2.32
CA GLY A 134 -21.67 -12.58 -1.19
C GLY A 134 -20.30 -13.21 -1.40
N GLU A 135 -19.65 -12.95 -2.53
CA GLU A 135 -18.31 -13.46 -2.81
C GLU A 135 -17.23 -12.55 -2.23
N LYS A 136 -16.12 -13.12 -1.76
CA LYS A 136 -14.96 -12.34 -1.33
C LYS A 136 -14.39 -11.56 -2.51
N ARG A 137 -14.18 -10.26 -2.33
CA ARG A 137 -13.62 -9.39 -3.37
C ARG A 137 -12.15 -9.67 -3.62
N TYR A 138 -11.40 -10.00 -2.57
CA TYR A 138 -9.97 -10.24 -2.60
C TYR A 138 -9.62 -11.65 -2.11
N SER A 139 -8.65 -12.25 -2.76
CA SER A 139 -8.12 -13.57 -2.39
C SER A 139 -6.68 -13.67 -2.86
N LEU A 140 -5.88 -14.53 -2.23
CA LEU A 140 -4.53 -14.79 -2.69
C LEU A 140 -4.55 -15.47 -4.05
N TYR A 141 -3.64 -15.03 -4.92
CA TYR A 141 -3.46 -15.63 -6.24
C TYR A 141 -2.99 -17.06 -6.13
N GLN A 142 -3.68 -17.99 -6.80
CA GLN A 142 -3.42 -19.42 -6.72
C GLN A 142 -2.59 -19.98 -7.89
N GLY A 143 -2.12 -19.10 -8.80
CA GLY A 143 -1.44 -19.49 -10.03
C GLY A 143 -2.42 -19.75 -11.17
N ALA A 144 -1.92 -19.63 -12.40
CA ALA A 144 -2.71 -19.84 -13.61
C ALA A 144 -2.98 -21.33 -13.89
N ASP A 145 -2.08 -22.21 -13.44
CA ASP A 145 -2.17 -23.65 -13.64
C ASP A 145 -1.68 -24.38 -12.38
N LYS A 146 -2.56 -25.18 -11.79
CA LYS A 146 -2.23 -26.00 -10.62
C LYS A 146 -1.25 -27.14 -10.96
N SER A 147 -1.08 -27.46 -12.24
CA SER A 147 -0.23 -28.54 -12.74
C SER A 147 1.17 -28.08 -13.11
N ASN A 148 1.41 -26.79 -13.19
CA ASN A 148 2.69 -26.27 -13.69
C ASN A 148 3.76 -26.29 -12.61
N THR A 149 4.43 -27.43 -12.49
CA THR A 149 5.62 -27.68 -11.67
C THR A 149 6.90 -27.26 -12.40
N THR A 150 6.85 -26.23 -13.26
CA THR A 150 7.96 -25.90 -14.15
C THR A 150 9.15 -25.27 -13.46
N ASN A 151 10.24 -26.02 -13.45
CA ASN A 151 11.60 -25.60 -13.82
C ASN A 151 12.41 -24.70 -12.88
N PHE A 152 12.10 -24.60 -11.62
CA PHE A 152 13.12 -24.17 -10.67
C PHE A 152 13.71 -25.41 -9.98
N GLY A 153 14.62 -26.14 -10.66
CA GLY A 153 15.41 -27.25 -10.14
C GLY A 153 14.99 -27.83 -8.79
N ASN A 154 15.53 -28.79 -8.24
CA ASN A 154 15.23 -29.56 -7.02
C ASN A 154 14.60 -28.85 -5.78
N VAL A 155 13.72 -27.89 -5.99
CA VAL A 155 12.97 -27.23 -4.92
C VAL A 155 11.80 -28.12 -4.54
N ASP A 156 11.64 -28.38 -3.25
CA ASP A 156 10.48 -29.04 -2.65
C ASP A 156 9.19 -28.57 -3.35
N GLU A 157 8.35 -29.48 -3.79
CA GLU A 157 7.13 -29.19 -4.57
C GLU A 157 6.22 -28.15 -3.90
N SER A 158 6.21 -28.09 -2.57
CA SER A 158 5.44 -27.11 -1.82
C SER A 158 6.01 -25.70 -1.98
N ASN A 159 7.33 -25.54 -1.90
CA ASN A 159 8.03 -24.26 -2.03
C ASN A 159 8.09 -23.79 -3.49
N GLY A 160 8.30 -24.70 -4.45
CA GLY A 160 8.30 -24.38 -5.88
C GLY A 160 6.98 -23.76 -6.34
N LYS A 161 5.84 -24.20 -5.80
CA LYS A 161 4.53 -23.63 -6.12
C LYS A 161 4.37 -22.19 -5.60
N VAL A 162 4.93 -21.88 -4.44
CA VAL A 162 4.89 -20.51 -3.88
C VAL A 162 5.72 -19.57 -4.74
N TYR A 163 6.94 -19.94 -5.09
CA TYR A 163 7.81 -19.13 -5.95
C TYR A 163 7.18 -18.87 -7.33
N THR A 164 6.59 -19.90 -7.94
CA THR A 164 5.93 -19.74 -9.24
C THR A 164 4.77 -18.77 -9.18
N ARG A 165 3.96 -18.79 -8.12
CA ARG A 165 2.84 -17.87 -7.93
C ARG A 165 3.30 -16.42 -7.75
N LEU A 166 4.32 -16.21 -6.93
CA LEU A 166 4.92 -14.89 -6.73
C LEU A 166 5.54 -14.37 -8.04
N TRP A 167 6.28 -15.22 -8.73
CA TRP A 167 6.86 -14.86 -10.01
C TRP A 167 5.79 -14.51 -11.06
N GLU A 168 4.75 -15.30 -11.18
CA GLU A 168 3.61 -15.02 -12.07
C GLU A 168 2.91 -13.69 -11.69
N LEU A 169 2.76 -13.42 -10.39
CA LEU A 169 2.11 -12.20 -9.91
C LEU A 169 2.89 -10.95 -10.30
N PHE A 170 4.23 -10.98 -10.19
CA PHE A 170 5.09 -9.81 -10.40
C PHE A 170 5.71 -9.73 -11.80
N SER A 171 5.92 -10.84 -12.50
CA SER A 171 6.68 -10.87 -13.78
C SER A 171 5.88 -10.46 -15.00
N GLY A 172 4.71 -10.01 -14.97
CA GLY A 172 3.95 -9.62 -16.17
C GLY A 172 3.63 -10.76 -17.16
N THR A 173 4.19 -11.94 -17.00
CA THR A 173 3.98 -13.11 -17.87
C THR A 173 2.72 -13.90 -17.54
N ALA A 174 2.06 -13.62 -16.43
CA ALA A 174 0.82 -14.27 -16.07
C ALA A 174 -0.27 -13.98 -17.10
N ARG A 175 -0.81 -15.05 -17.60
CA ARG A 175 -1.62 -15.15 -18.82
C ARG A 175 -2.96 -14.43 -18.79
N SER A 176 -3.44 -13.97 -17.68
CA SER A 176 -4.60 -13.08 -17.65
C SER A 176 -4.49 -12.06 -16.54
N LEU A 177 -4.66 -10.79 -16.90
CA LEU A 177 -4.91 -9.71 -15.96
C LEU A 177 -6.06 -10.06 -15.00
N ASP A 178 -7.02 -10.87 -15.45
CA ASP A 178 -8.19 -11.24 -14.64
C ASP A 178 -7.83 -12.15 -13.47
N ALA A 179 -6.88 -13.07 -13.62
CA ALA A 179 -6.44 -13.94 -12.54
C ALA A 179 -5.70 -13.16 -11.44
N LYS A 180 -4.95 -12.12 -11.80
CA LYS A 180 -4.20 -11.27 -10.84
C LYS A 180 -5.07 -10.27 -10.11
N LYS A 181 -6.20 -9.91 -10.67
CA LYS A 181 -7.14 -8.94 -10.08
C LYS A 181 -7.68 -9.36 -8.72
N CYS A 182 -7.55 -10.63 -8.35
CA CYS A 182 -7.95 -11.11 -7.04
C CYS A 182 -7.12 -10.50 -5.89
N GLU A 183 -5.85 -10.16 -6.10
CA GLU A 183 -4.99 -9.51 -5.11
C GLU A 183 -4.87 -8.00 -5.30
N TRP A 184 -5.16 -7.49 -6.51
CA TRP A 184 -4.99 -6.08 -6.79
C TRP A 184 -6.13 -5.26 -6.21
N ILE A 185 -5.77 -4.36 -5.30
CA ILE A 185 -6.72 -3.46 -4.65
C ILE A 185 -6.83 -2.16 -5.45
N TRP A 186 -5.68 -1.55 -5.77
CA TRP A 186 -5.60 -0.35 -6.57
C TRP A 186 -4.22 -0.26 -7.21
N PHE A 187 -4.17 0.22 -8.45
CA PHE A 187 -2.92 0.34 -9.18
C PHE A 187 -2.98 1.52 -10.13
N PHE A 188 -1.82 2.03 -10.43
CA PHE A 188 -1.65 3.13 -11.34
C PHE A 188 -1.45 2.61 -12.76
N LEU A 189 -2.33 3.02 -13.68
CA LEU A 189 -2.17 2.74 -15.09
C LEU A 189 -1.17 3.74 -15.67
N GLN A 190 0.09 3.34 -15.74
CA GLN A 190 1.11 4.15 -16.37
C GLN A 190 1.21 3.78 -17.87
N ALA A 191 1.13 4.80 -18.74
CA ALA A 191 1.50 4.62 -20.14
C ALA A 191 2.97 4.20 -20.20
N LYS A 192 3.33 3.27 -21.11
CA LYS A 192 4.70 2.82 -21.31
C LYS A 192 5.65 4.02 -21.50
N THR A 193 6.35 4.37 -20.44
CA THR A 193 7.45 5.33 -20.54
C THR A 193 8.76 4.53 -20.47
N VAL A 194 9.49 4.54 -21.57
CA VAL A 194 10.79 3.85 -21.71
C VAL A 194 11.80 4.35 -20.66
N GLY A 195 11.62 5.59 -20.16
CA GLY A 195 12.50 6.20 -19.17
C GLY A 195 12.54 5.50 -17.82
N TYR A 196 11.39 5.01 -17.34
CA TYR A 196 11.31 4.37 -16.01
C TYR A 196 12.09 3.06 -15.93
N HIS A 197 12.08 2.27 -17.00
CA HIS A 197 12.88 1.04 -17.06
C HIS A 197 14.38 1.33 -17.05
N ASN A 198 14.82 2.40 -17.72
CA ASN A 198 16.24 2.76 -17.76
C ASN A 198 16.79 3.19 -16.39
N ASP A 199 15.94 3.77 -15.52
CA ASP A 199 16.36 4.19 -14.18
C ASP A 199 16.53 3.00 -13.22
N MET A 200 15.78 1.91 -13.43
CA MET A 200 15.81 0.72 -12.57
C MET A 200 16.83 -0.34 -13.01
N TYR A 201 17.14 -0.42 -14.31
CA TYR A 201 18.06 -1.45 -14.79
C TYR A 201 19.52 -1.11 -14.47
N PRO A 202 20.35 -2.14 -14.15
CA PRO A 202 21.77 -1.93 -13.96
C PRO A 202 22.46 -1.51 -15.28
N PRO A 203 23.60 -0.81 -15.21
CA PRO A 203 24.34 -0.37 -16.40
C PRO A 203 24.71 -1.51 -17.36
N SER A 204 24.95 -2.72 -16.84
CA SER A 204 25.17 -3.93 -17.65
C SER A 204 23.99 -4.31 -18.54
N SER A 205 22.79 -3.84 -18.23
CA SER A 205 21.56 -4.04 -18.99
C SER A 205 21.05 -2.75 -19.65
N GLN A 206 21.98 -1.81 -19.92
CA GLN A 206 21.71 -0.49 -20.53
C GLN A 206 20.84 0.44 -19.63
N GLY A 207 20.75 0.16 -18.35
CA GLY A 207 20.08 1.00 -17.37
C GLY A 207 21.01 2.04 -16.74
N GLN A 208 20.46 2.93 -15.95
CA GLN A 208 21.18 3.99 -15.24
C GLN A 208 21.33 3.70 -13.73
N ALA A 209 20.68 2.66 -13.23
CA ALA A 209 20.68 2.25 -11.81
C ALA A 209 20.46 3.42 -10.84
N ARG A 210 19.54 4.34 -11.16
CA ARG A 210 19.23 5.50 -10.31
C ARG A 210 18.39 5.13 -9.12
N GLU A 211 17.57 4.08 -9.25
CA GLU A 211 16.72 3.54 -8.20
C GLU A 211 17.16 2.13 -7.89
N VAL A 212 17.95 1.97 -6.86
CA VAL A 212 18.41 0.68 -6.36
C VAL A 212 17.96 0.52 -4.91
N PRO A 213 17.67 -0.72 -4.46
CA PRO A 213 17.38 -0.96 -3.06
C PRO A 213 18.58 -0.62 -2.20
N VAL A 214 18.35 -0.08 -1.02
CA VAL A 214 19.41 0.12 -0.03
C VAL A 214 19.95 -1.22 0.44
N GLN A 215 21.23 -1.25 0.86
CA GLN A 215 21.91 -2.50 1.22
C GLN A 215 21.18 -3.23 2.35
N GLU A 216 20.68 -2.51 3.34
CA GLU A 216 19.92 -3.09 4.45
C GLU A 216 18.67 -3.86 3.98
N HIS A 217 18.01 -3.37 2.91
CA HIS A 217 16.88 -4.09 2.33
C HIS A 217 17.32 -5.35 1.58
N VAL A 218 18.47 -5.31 0.92
CA VAL A 218 19.05 -6.48 0.23
C VAL A 218 19.45 -7.55 1.23
N ASP A 219 20.01 -7.15 2.37
CA ASP A 219 20.48 -8.05 3.43
C ASP A 219 19.33 -8.76 4.17
N GLU A 220 18.10 -8.25 4.06
CA GLU A 220 16.89 -8.91 4.60
C GLU A 220 16.43 -10.11 3.74
N TYR A 221 16.94 -10.26 2.53
CA TYR A 221 16.64 -11.44 1.72
C TYR A 221 17.54 -12.60 2.11
N GLU A 222 16.93 -13.74 2.39
CA GLU A 222 17.67 -14.97 2.64
C GLU A 222 18.46 -15.40 1.40
N VAL A 223 19.75 -15.62 1.58
CA VAL A 223 20.61 -16.19 0.55
C VAL A 223 20.59 -17.70 0.72
N ILE A 224 20.01 -18.39 -0.24
CA ILE A 224 20.08 -19.86 -0.27
C ILE A 224 21.52 -20.24 -0.62
N GLY A 225 22.27 -20.69 0.38
CA GLY A 225 23.62 -21.25 0.20
C GLY A 225 23.61 -22.53 -0.64
N PRO A 226 24.80 -23.03 -1.03
CA PRO A 226 24.91 -24.27 -1.81
C PRO A 226 24.27 -25.51 -1.14
N ASP A 227 24.08 -25.43 0.16
CA ASP A 227 23.50 -26.48 1.02
C ASP A 227 21.96 -26.32 1.18
N GLY A 228 21.36 -25.30 0.57
CA GLY A 228 19.92 -25.05 0.62
C GLY A 228 19.41 -24.34 1.85
N TYR A 229 20.29 -23.94 2.78
CA TYR A 229 19.98 -23.16 3.99
C TYR A 229 20.98 -22.03 4.13
N GLY A 230 20.51 -20.81 4.31
CA GLY A 230 21.30 -19.64 4.65
C GLY A 230 21.40 -19.45 6.15
#